data_8221bfb3d08cf6bd8b4d8fee2a307142
#
_entry.id   8221bfb3d08cf6bd8b4d8fee2a307142
#
_cell.length_a   1.000
_cell.length_b   1.000
_cell.length_c   1.000
_cell.angle_alpha   90.00
_cell.angle_beta   90.00
_cell.angle_gamma   90.00
#
_symmetry.space_group_name_H-M   'P 1'
#
loop_
_entity.id
_entity.type
_entity.pdbx_description
1 polymer ?
#
loop_
_entity_poly.entity_id
_entity_poly.type
_entity_poly.pdbx_seq_one_letter_code
_entity_poly.pdbx_strand_id
1 'polypeptide(L)' 'QLNSIYDKINAIYDNIYNGSDNLSEEEFASRYAKYSDEIDALEAQAIALEAKAGGTKIQTY' A
#
# COMPACT_ATOMS: atom_id res chain seq x y z
N GLN A 1 10.50 9.71 -5.00
CA GLN A 1 10.42 8.27 -4.84
C GLN A 1 9.26 7.83 -3.97
N LEU A 2 9.03 8.56 -2.90
CA LEU A 2 7.85 8.27 -2.09
C LEU A 2 6.58 8.39 -2.90
N ASN A 3 6.51 9.39 -3.74
CA ASN A 3 5.33 9.57 -4.57
C ASN A 3 5.11 8.37 -5.49
N SER A 4 6.19 7.82 -6.03
CA SER A 4 6.07 6.63 -6.86
C SER A 4 5.55 5.45 -6.09
N ILE A 5 6.01 5.31 -4.86
CA ILE A 5 5.57 4.20 -4.02
C ILE A 5 4.10 4.36 -3.69
N TYR A 6 3.68 5.55 -3.31
CA TYR A 6 2.28 5.79 -3.01
C TYR A 6 1.40 5.63 -4.24
N ASP A 7 1.90 6.03 -5.40
CA ASP A 7 1.17 5.81 -6.64
C ASP A 7 0.94 4.33 -6.89
N LYS A 8 1.96 3.53 -6.63
CA LYS A 8 1.83 2.09 -6.81
C LYS A 8 0.83 1.51 -5.82
N ILE A 9 0.88 1.94 -4.57
CA ILE A 9 -0.06 1.48 -3.58
C ILE A 9 -1.48 1.84 -3.99
N ASN A 10 -1.69 3.06 -4.43
CA ASN A 10 -3.01 3.49 -4.87
C ASN A 10 -3.49 2.69 -6.06
N ALA A 11 -2.60 2.38 -6.99
CA ALA A 11 -2.97 1.57 -8.14
C ALA A 11 -3.39 0.17 -7.71
N ILE A 12 -2.73 -0.38 -6.72
CA ILE A 12 -3.09 -1.70 -6.21
C ILE A 12 -4.46 -1.64 -5.55
N TYR A 13 -4.71 -0.63 -4.75
CA TYR A 13 -6.03 -0.48 -4.14
C TYR A 13 -7.11 -0.30 -5.21
N ASP A 14 -6.82 0.46 -6.25
CA ASP A 14 -7.75 0.58 -7.35
C ASP A 14 -8.07 -0.76 -7.96
N ASN A 15 -7.06 -1.59 -8.14
CA ASN A 15 -7.27 -2.92 -8.70
C ASN A 15 -8.11 -3.79 -7.77
N ILE A 16 -7.90 -3.65 -6.48
CA ILE A 16 -8.65 -4.44 -5.51
C ILE A 16 -10.13 -4.04 -5.55
N TYR A 17 -10.39 -2.74 -5.56
CA TYR A 17 -11.77 -2.26 -5.45
C TYR A 17 -12.49 -2.15 -6.77
N ASN A 18 -11.77 -2.20 -7.88
CA ASN A 18 -12.36 -2.06 -9.19
C ASN A 18 -13.27 -3.25 -9.45
N GLY A 19 -14.55 -2.97 -9.65
CA GLY A 19 -15.51 -4.02 -9.91
C GLY A 19 -15.87 -4.85 -8.68
N SER A 20 -15.50 -4.39 -7.50
CA SER A 20 -15.75 -5.16 -6.30
C SER A 20 -17.23 -5.33 -6.01
N ASP A 21 -18.06 -4.47 -6.55
CA ASP A 21 -19.50 -4.58 -6.37
C ASP A 21 -20.04 -5.91 -6.87
N ASN A 22 -19.35 -6.50 -7.84
CA ASN A 22 -19.78 -7.75 -8.43
C ASN A 22 -19.14 -8.96 -7.79
N LEU A 23 -18.36 -8.77 -6.76
CA LEU A 23 -17.62 -9.86 -6.12
C LEU A 23 -18.32 -10.27 -4.83
N SER A 24 -18.28 -11.58 -4.57
CA SER A 24 -18.68 -12.06 -3.25
C SER A 24 -17.61 -11.68 -2.24
N GLU A 25 -17.94 -11.83 -0.97
CA GLU A 25 -16.98 -11.55 0.08
C GLU A 25 -15.74 -12.43 -0.06
N GLU A 26 -15.95 -13.68 -0.41
CA GLU A 26 -14.82 -14.58 -0.57
C GLU A 26 -13.92 -14.15 -1.72
N GLU A 27 -14.53 -13.76 -2.81
CA GLU A 27 -13.76 -13.32 -3.96
C GLU A 27 -12.99 -12.05 -3.65
N PHE A 28 -13.63 -11.14 -2.97
CA PHE A 28 -12.96 -9.89 -2.60
C PHE A 28 -11.81 -10.18 -1.65
N ALA A 29 -12.02 -11.02 -0.66
CA ALA A 29 -10.98 -11.35 0.29
C ALA A 29 -9.80 -12.04 -0.40
N SER A 30 -10.08 -12.91 -1.36
CA SER A 30 -9.03 -13.55 -2.13
C SER A 30 -8.23 -12.53 -2.92
N ARG A 31 -8.93 -11.59 -3.52
CA ARG A 31 -8.25 -10.55 -4.29
C ARG A 31 -7.38 -9.69 -3.39
N TYR A 32 -7.92 -9.32 -2.24
CA TYR A 32 -7.15 -8.51 -1.29
C TYR A 32 -5.91 -9.27 -0.82
N ALA A 33 -6.09 -10.55 -0.48
CA ALA A 33 -4.97 -11.35 -0.01
C ALA A 33 -3.87 -11.45 -1.07
N LYS A 34 -4.28 -11.49 -2.32
CA LYS A 34 -3.34 -11.59 -3.41
C LYS A 34 -2.43 -10.35 -3.47
N TYR A 35 -2.99 -9.19 -3.18
CA TYR A 35 -2.23 -7.96 -3.27
C TYR A 35 -1.65 -7.50 -1.94
N SER A 36 -2.05 -8.13 -0.83
CA SER A 36 -1.64 -7.62 0.46
C SER A 36 -0.13 -7.68 0.65
N ASP A 37 0.51 -8.71 0.14
CA ASP A 37 1.96 -8.81 0.25
C ASP A 37 2.65 -7.67 -0.49
N GLU A 38 2.14 -7.32 -1.65
CA GLU A 38 2.71 -6.20 -2.40
C GLU A 38 2.51 -4.89 -1.66
N ILE A 39 1.32 -4.71 -1.11
CA ILE A 39 1.03 -3.50 -0.35
C ILE A 39 1.96 -3.41 0.84
N ASP A 40 2.13 -4.51 1.56
CA ASP A 40 3.01 -4.52 2.72
C ASP A 40 4.45 -4.16 2.33
N ALA A 41 4.92 -4.72 1.22
CA ALA A 41 6.27 -4.44 0.78
C ALA A 41 6.43 -2.97 0.40
N LEU A 42 5.44 -2.43 -0.28
CA LEU A 42 5.52 -1.02 -0.68
C LEU A 42 5.42 -0.10 0.53
N GLU A 43 4.56 -0.44 1.48
CA GLU A 43 4.46 0.34 2.70
C GLU A 43 5.75 0.31 3.48
N ALA A 44 6.40 -0.85 3.54
CA ALA A 44 7.69 -0.96 4.21
C ALA A 44 8.73 -0.07 3.52
N GLN A 45 8.71 -0.05 2.20
CA GLN A 45 9.62 0.83 1.47
C GLN A 45 9.35 2.30 1.77
N ALA A 46 8.07 2.66 1.84
CA ALA A 46 7.71 4.04 2.13
C ALA A 46 8.17 4.44 3.52
N ILE A 47 7.98 3.56 4.49
CA ILE A 47 8.41 3.83 5.85
C ILE A 47 9.93 4.01 5.89
N ALA A 48 10.65 3.13 5.20
CA ALA A 48 12.10 3.23 5.18
C ALA A 48 12.57 4.54 4.54
N LEU A 49 11.91 4.95 3.48
CA LEU A 49 12.27 6.20 2.82
C LEU A 49 11.94 7.40 3.68
N GLU A 50 10.81 7.35 4.35
CA GLU A 50 10.43 8.44 5.25
C GLU A 50 11.41 8.56 6.39
N ALA A 51 11.80 7.44 6.96
CA ALA A 51 12.76 7.46 8.04
C ALA A 51 14.10 8.00 7.58
N LYS A 52 14.48 7.64 6.36
CA LYS A 52 15.76 8.08 5.84
C LYS A 52 15.75 9.57 5.51
N ALA A 53 14.65 10.03 4.93
CA ALA A 53 14.58 11.41 4.47
C ALA A 53 14.36 12.38 5.58
N GLY A 54 13.54 12.04 6.54
CA GLY A 54 13.20 12.99 7.58
C GLY A 54 13.19 12.40 8.95
N GLY A 55 13.86 11.28 9.11
CA GLY A 55 13.74 10.53 10.33
C GLY A 55 14.19 11.26 11.55
N THR A 56 15.17 12.12 11.40
CA THR A 56 15.70 12.80 12.55
C THR A 56 14.70 13.75 13.19
N LYS A 57 13.75 14.19 12.42
CA LYS A 57 12.81 15.14 12.96
C LYS A 57 11.74 14.53 13.80
N ILE A 58 11.52 13.29 13.60
CA ILE A 58 10.41 12.63 14.25
C ILE A 58 10.64 12.51 15.73
N GLN A 59 11.87 12.42 16.11
CA GLN A 59 12.18 12.21 17.50
C GLN A 59 12.13 13.43 18.35
N THR A 60 11.75 14.50 17.83
CA THR A 60 11.83 15.73 18.58
C THR A 60 10.83 15.81 19.70
N TYR A 61 10.11 14.88 19.90
CA TYR A 61 9.22 14.93 21.03
C TYR A 61 9.98 14.76 22.31
#